data_9535fe4bdd201ca06dad06fe7908e68a
#
_entry.id   9535fe4bdd201ca06dad06fe7908e68a
#
_cell.length_a   1.000
_cell.length_b   1.000
_cell.length_c   1.000
_cell.angle_alpha   90.00
_cell.angle_beta   90.00
_cell.angle_gamma   90.00
#
_symmetry.space_group_name_H-M   'P 1'
#
loop_
_entity.id
_entity.type
_entity.pdbx_description
1 polymer ?
#
loop_
_entity_poly.entity_id
_entity_poly.type
_entity_poly.pdbx_seq_one_letter_code
_entity_poly.pdbx_strand_id
1 'polypeptide(L)'
;MQIVKISEVKPNPKNPRLIKDGKFQKLVTSIKEFPDMLNKRPLIVFTDVDNKYVVLGGNMRLKACKEIGLKEIPIIVADEWTEEQKNEFLIKDNVGFGEWDWDSLANEWDTDKLDDWGLDLPLDVSVQELEAEEDDYEIPNEITTDIVLGDLFEIGEHRLLCGDSTDSDQVAKLMNGEKADMVFTDPPYGMNLDADFSKMGSDTIKPGRKHDNIENDDKQFDPSIIFTFFNYCDDIILFGADYYSDYIPNKNEGSWLIWDKRVEDKYDKIIGSSFETIFSKRKVKREIIRYEYVSWANRMADKVNGIKPHPTMKPIGMLNILLDKFKGNFIADLFLGSGSTMVASHQLKRKCYGMELDPKYCQVIIDRMKKLDPSLEIKRNGEILK
;
A
#
# COMPACT_ATOMS: atom_id res chain seq x y z
N MET A 1 8.50 -43.38 -10.64
CA MET A 1 7.09 -42.97 -10.47
C MET A 1 6.21 -44.21 -10.56
N GLN A 2 5.27 -44.38 -9.64
CA GLN A 2 4.32 -45.47 -9.64
C GLN A 2 2.92 -44.93 -9.24
N ILE A 3 1.87 -45.62 -9.64
CA ILE A 3 0.49 -45.28 -9.28
C ILE A 3 0.06 -46.21 -8.16
N VAL A 4 -0.43 -45.67 -7.05
CA VAL A 4 -0.87 -46.47 -5.90
C VAL A 4 -2.26 -46.05 -5.46
N LYS A 5 -2.94 -46.91 -4.67
CA LYS A 5 -4.23 -46.55 -4.08
C LYS A 5 -4.06 -45.44 -3.07
N ILE A 6 -4.91 -44.41 -3.13
CA ILE A 6 -4.82 -43.26 -2.22
C ILE A 6 -5.00 -43.64 -0.74
N SER A 7 -5.63 -44.78 -0.47
CA SER A 7 -5.78 -45.35 0.88
C SER A 7 -4.46 -45.88 1.49
N GLU A 8 -3.47 -46.12 0.64
CA GLU A 8 -2.13 -46.55 1.07
C GLU A 8 -1.22 -45.37 1.40
N VAL A 9 -1.69 -44.13 1.11
CA VAL A 9 -0.92 -42.90 1.33
C VAL A 9 -1.49 -42.11 2.52
N LYS A 10 -0.63 -41.80 3.47
CA LYS A 10 -0.96 -41.02 4.65
C LYS A 10 -0.22 -39.67 4.71
N PRO A 11 -0.83 -38.62 5.26
CA PRO A 11 -0.17 -37.33 5.41
C PRO A 11 1.00 -37.44 6.38
N ASN A 12 2.00 -36.58 6.24
CA ASN A 12 3.08 -36.46 7.19
C ASN A 12 2.67 -35.53 8.36
N PRO A 13 2.59 -36.03 9.59
CA PRO A 13 2.21 -35.21 10.74
C PRO A 13 3.28 -34.16 11.11
N LYS A 14 4.52 -34.33 10.65
CA LYS A 14 5.62 -33.39 10.89
C LYS A 14 5.67 -32.25 9.85
N ASN A 15 4.78 -32.23 8.86
CA ASN A 15 4.79 -31.15 7.86
C ASN A 15 4.30 -29.84 8.49
N PRO A 16 5.13 -28.78 8.56
CA PRO A 16 4.79 -27.52 9.20
C PRO A 16 3.88 -26.62 8.33
N ARG A 17 3.66 -26.98 7.06
CA ARG A 17 2.92 -26.12 6.13
C ARG A 17 1.41 -26.21 6.35
N LEU A 18 0.79 -25.05 6.52
CA LEU A 18 -0.67 -24.86 6.55
C LEU A 18 -1.15 -24.17 5.27
N ILE A 19 -2.37 -24.44 4.87
CA ILE A 19 -3.04 -23.76 3.76
C ILE A 19 -4.38 -23.20 4.27
N LYS A 20 -4.68 -21.95 3.92
CA LYS A 20 -5.98 -21.32 4.24
C LYS A 20 -7.07 -21.90 3.33
N ASP A 21 -8.31 -21.92 3.82
CA ASP A 21 -9.43 -22.58 3.14
C ASP A 21 -9.66 -22.11 1.70
N GLY A 22 -9.59 -20.80 1.43
CA GLY A 22 -9.75 -20.26 0.07
C GLY A 22 -8.68 -20.78 -0.93
N LYS A 23 -7.40 -20.82 -0.53
CA LYS A 23 -6.32 -21.37 -1.35
C LYS A 23 -6.43 -22.88 -1.53
N PHE A 24 -6.96 -23.55 -0.53
CA PHE A 24 -7.18 -24.99 -0.60
C PHE A 24 -8.26 -25.32 -1.64
N GLN A 25 -9.36 -24.57 -1.70
CA GLN A 25 -10.40 -24.76 -2.71
C GLN A 25 -9.90 -24.47 -4.13
N LYS A 26 -9.06 -23.45 -4.34
CA LYS A 26 -8.38 -23.24 -5.63
C LYS A 26 -7.53 -24.45 -6.05
N LEU A 27 -6.78 -25.04 -5.10
CA LEU A 27 -6.02 -26.27 -5.37
C LEU A 27 -6.91 -27.46 -5.73
N VAL A 28 -8.05 -27.65 -5.04
CA VAL A 28 -9.05 -28.68 -5.34
C VAL A 28 -9.59 -28.50 -6.76
N THR A 29 -9.99 -27.27 -7.12
CA THR A 29 -10.47 -26.93 -8.46
C THR A 29 -9.42 -27.19 -9.53
N SER A 30 -8.19 -26.71 -9.31
CA SER A 30 -7.07 -26.90 -10.25
C SER A 30 -6.78 -28.38 -10.56
N ILE A 31 -6.79 -29.24 -9.52
CA ILE A 31 -6.59 -30.69 -9.73
C ILE A 31 -7.78 -31.32 -10.45
N LYS A 32 -9.00 -30.86 -10.17
CA LYS A 32 -10.23 -31.36 -10.82
C LYS A 32 -10.27 -31.00 -12.31
N GLU A 33 -9.85 -29.79 -12.66
CA GLU A 33 -9.85 -29.28 -14.04
C GLU A 33 -8.67 -29.79 -14.86
N PHE A 34 -7.51 -29.99 -14.21
CA PHE A 34 -6.29 -30.45 -14.87
C PHE A 34 -5.63 -31.62 -14.13
N PRO A 35 -6.27 -32.80 -14.08
CA PRO A 35 -5.77 -33.94 -13.29
C PRO A 35 -4.43 -34.49 -13.80
N ASP A 36 -4.09 -34.33 -15.09
CA ASP A 36 -2.80 -34.77 -15.64
C ASP A 36 -1.60 -34.06 -15.04
N MET A 37 -1.82 -32.91 -14.42
CA MET A 37 -0.80 -32.20 -13.63
C MET A 37 -0.22 -33.09 -12.52
N LEU A 38 -1.00 -33.99 -11.93
CA LEU A 38 -0.53 -34.92 -10.90
C LEU A 38 0.56 -35.86 -11.44
N ASN A 39 0.47 -36.27 -12.73
CA ASN A 39 1.48 -37.10 -13.36
C ASN A 39 2.81 -36.38 -13.59
N LYS A 40 2.77 -35.03 -13.71
CA LYS A 40 3.97 -34.17 -13.84
C LYS A 40 4.49 -33.69 -12.47
N ARG A 41 3.65 -33.72 -11.46
CA ARG A 41 3.99 -33.34 -10.07
C ARG A 41 3.50 -34.40 -9.07
N PRO A 42 4.02 -35.66 -9.13
CA PRO A 42 3.62 -36.73 -8.22
C PRO A 42 3.93 -36.37 -6.77
N LEU A 43 3.35 -37.10 -5.82
CA LEU A 43 3.72 -36.96 -4.41
C LEU A 43 5.09 -37.58 -4.18
N ILE A 44 5.93 -36.95 -3.38
CA ILE A 44 7.18 -37.52 -2.88
C ILE A 44 6.87 -38.18 -1.55
N VAL A 45 7.19 -39.45 -1.39
CA VAL A 45 6.83 -40.24 -0.22
C VAL A 45 8.00 -41.12 0.25
N PHE A 46 7.91 -41.59 1.49
CA PHE A 46 8.75 -42.71 1.96
C PHE A 46 7.86 -43.82 2.55
N THR A 47 8.40 -45.03 2.59
CA THR A 47 7.71 -46.19 3.15
C THR A 47 7.85 -46.19 4.68
N ASP A 48 6.70 -46.27 5.39
CA ASP A 48 6.69 -46.37 6.86
C ASP A 48 6.74 -47.83 7.32
N VAL A 49 6.89 -48.03 8.61
CA VAL A 49 6.97 -49.36 9.26
C VAL A 49 5.74 -50.25 9.03
N ASP A 50 4.58 -49.63 8.73
CA ASP A 50 3.33 -50.34 8.39
C ASP A 50 3.16 -50.59 6.86
N ASN A 51 4.21 -50.45 6.10
CA ASN A 51 4.22 -50.54 4.63
C ASN A 51 3.29 -49.56 3.91
N LYS A 52 2.89 -48.48 4.58
CA LYS A 52 2.17 -47.37 3.94
C LYS A 52 3.14 -46.24 3.58
N TYR A 53 2.73 -45.45 2.61
CA TYR A 53 3.51 -44.31 2.12
C TYR A 53 3.20 -43.03 2.92
N VAL A 54 4.22 -42.39 3.47
CA VAL A 54 4.13 -41.09 4.17
C VAL A 54 4.62 -39.98 3.27
N VAL A 55 3.83 -38.92 3.11
CA VAL A 55 4.12 -37.84 2.18
C VAL A 55 5.22 -36.91 2.73
N LEU A 56 6.32 -36.76 1.98
CA LEU A 56 7.33 -35.72 2.19
C LEU A 56 6.96 -34.44 1.42
N GLY A 57 6.62 -34.54 0.15
CA GLY A 57 6.21 -33.42 -0.69
C GLY A 57 4.81 -33.58 -1.28
N GLY A 58 3.92 -32.58 -1.09
CA GLY A 58 2.57 -32.59 -1.65
C GLY A 58 1.46 -32.99 -0.69
N ASN A 59 1.59 -32.78 0.63
CA ASN A 59 0.55 -33.07 1.61
C ASN A 59 -0.79 -32.41 1.28
N MET A 60 -0.79 -31.14 0.79
CA MET A 60 -2.03 -30.47 0.41
C MET A 60 -2.64 -31.08 -0.85
N ARG A 61 -1.81 -31.54 -1.82
CA ARG A 61 -2.28 -32.27 -3.00
C ARG A 61 -2.94 -33.60 -2.58
N LEU A 62 -2.36 -34.34 -1.64
CA LEU A 62 -3.01 -35.54 -1.11
C LEU A 62 -4.38 -35.23 -0.49
N LYS A 63 -4.47 -34.15 0.31
CA LYS A 63 -5.74 -33.73 0.93
C LYS A 63 -6.77 -33.37 -0.14
N ALA A 64 -6.39 -32.60 -1.16
CA ALA A 64 -7.27 -32.24 -2.26
C ALA A 64 -7.72 -33.45 -3.08
N CYS A 65 -6.82 -34.37 -3.41
CA CYS A 65 -7.17 -35.60 -4.12
C CYS A 65 -8.16 -36.48 -3.34
N LYS A 66 -8.05 -36.54 -2.00
CA LYS A 66 -9.01 -37.21 -1.13
C LYS A 66 -10.38 -36.55 -1.15
N GLU A 67 -10.42 -35.20 -1.13
CA GLU A 67 -11.67 -34.43 -1.20
C GLU A 67 -12.39 -34.62 -2.55
N ILE A 68 -11.63 -34.66 -3.66
CA ILE A 68 -12.17 -34.93 -5.00
C ILE A 68 -12.65 -36.39 -5.14
N GLY A 69 -12.21 -37.29 -4.26
CA GLY A 69 -12.58 -38.71 -4.27
C GLY A 69 -11.76 -39.57 -5.24
N LEU A 70 -10.55 -39.14 -5.60
CA LEU A 70 -9.64 -39.95 -6.41
C LEU A 70 -9.32 -41.28 -5.71
N LYS A 71 -9.21 -42.36 -6.51
CA LYS A 71 -8.92 -43.69 -5.97
C LYS A 71 -7.44 -44.03 -6.02
N GLU A 72 -6.74 -43.45 -6.96
CA GLU A 72 -5.32 -43.67 -7.23
C GLU A 72 -4.58 -42.36 -7.34
N ILE A 73 -3.28 -42.37 -7.05
CA ILE A 73 -2.43 -41.20 -7.09
C ILE A 73 -1.00 -41.58 -7.47
N PRO A 74 -0.33 -40.77 -8.32
CA PRO A 74 1.07 -41.01 -8.70
C PRO A 74 2.00 -40.58 -7.54
N ILE A 75 2.99 -41.45 -7.26
CA ILE A 75 4.00 -41.19 -6.23
C ILE A 75 5.42 -41.47 -6.75
N ILE A 76 6.41 -40.85 -6.10
CA ILE A 76 7.83 -41.17 -6.19
C ILE A 76 8.27 -41.53 -4.78
N VAL A 77 8.86 -42.72 -4.62
CA VAL A 77 9.39 -43.19 -3.35
C VAL A 77 10.82 -42.71 -3.17
N ALA A 78 11.15 -42.23 -1.98
CA ALA A 78 12.44 -41.68 -1.57
C ALA A 78 12.98 -42.41 -0.32
N ASP A 79 12.91 -43.74 -0.34
CA ASP A 79 13.36 -44.58 0.79
C ASP A 79 14.88 -44.55 0.95
N GLU A 80 15.62 -44.18 -0.10
CA GLU A 80 17.06 -44.03 -0.10
C GLU A 80 17.55 -42.81 0.70
N TRP A 81 16.64 -41.88 1.05
CA TRP A 81 17.03 -40.67 1.79
C TRP A 81 17.18 -40.93 3.28
N THR A 82 18.20 -40.31 3.85
CA THR A 82 18.37 -40.26 5.30
C THR A 82 17.27 -39.45 5.98
N GLU A 83 17.08 -39.59 7.28
CA GLU A 83 16.12 -38.78 8.03
C GLU A 83 16.44 -37.29 7.97
N GLU A 84 17.72 -36.93 7.94
CA GLU A 84 18.15 -35.56 7.77
C GLU A 84 17.75 -35.00 6.41
N GLN A 85 17.98 -35.75 5.33
CA GLN A 85 17.58 -35.37 3.98
C GLN A 85 16.05 -35.25 3.82
N LYS A 86 15.27 -36.13 4.47
CA LYS A 86 13.81 -36.03 4.49
C LYS A 86 13.34 -34.76 5.20
N ASN A 87 13.94 -34.40 6.34
CA ASN A 87 13.66 -33.17 7.07
C ASN A 87 14.08 -31.92 6.27
N GLU A 88 15.25 -31.94 5.66
CA GLU A 88 15.74 -30.88 4.81
C GLU A 88 14.80 -30.64 3.60
N PHE A 89 14.35 -31.72 2.97
CA PHE A 89 13.41 -31.64 1.87
C PHE A 89 12.07 -31.04 2.29
N LEU A 90 11.52 -31.43 3.43
CA LEU A 90 10.27 -30.83 3.96
C LEU A 90 10.33 -29.31 4.06
N ILE A 91 11.48 -28.75 4.38
CA ILE A 91 11.66 -27.30 4.46
C ILE A 91 11.90 -26.71 3.06
N LYS A 92 12.87 -27.25 2.31
CA LYS A 92 13.27 -26.71 1.00
C LYS A 92 12.15 -26.78 -0.06
N ASP A 93 11.32 -27.82 -0.06
CA ASP A 93 10.15 -27.94 -0.96
C ASP A 93 9.07 -26.87 -0.67
N ASN A 94 9.11 -26.25 0.50
CA ASN A 94 8.15 -25.24 0.93
C ASN A 94 8.73 -23.81 0.95
N VAL A 95 10.04 -23.64 0.74
CA VAL A 95 10.68 -22.32 0.58
C VAL A 95 10.56 -21.90 -0.89
N GLY A 96 9.88 -20.81 -1.14
CA GLY A 96 9.80 -20.19 -2.46
C GLY A 96 11.14 -19.54 -2.81
N PHE A 97 11.86 -20.09 -3.77
CA PHE A 97 13.04 -19.47 -4.34
C PHE A 97 12.65 -18.76 -5.63
N GLY A 98 12.85 -17.46 -5.69
CA GLY A 98 12.56 -16.63 -6.85
C GLY A 98 11.37 -15.68 -6.64
N GLU A 99 11.41 -14.63 -7.41
CA GLU A 99 10.36 -13.62 -7.48
C GLU A 99 9.64 -13.73 -8.84
N TRP A 100 8.39 -13.31 -8.86
CA TRP A 100 7.63 -13.24 -10.10
C TRP A 100 7.99 -11.98 -10.86
N ASP A 101 8.23 -12.08 -12.15
CA ASP A 101 8.28 -10.93 -13.05
C ASP A 101 6.84 -10.46 -13.31
N TRP A 102 6.41 -9.50 -12.48
CA TRP A 102 5.05 -8.97 -12.53
C TRP A 102 4.74 -8.20 -13.82
N ASP A 103 5.76 -7.60 -14.45
CA ASP A 103 5.59 -6.93 -15.76
C ASP A 103 5.31 -7.96 -16.86
N SER A 104 6.05 -9.05 -16.88
CA SER A 104 5.79 -10.15 -17.84
C SER A 104 4.42 -10.77 -17.58
N LEU A 105 4.08 -11.08 -16.34
CA LEU A 105 2.77 -11.64 -15.99
C LEU A 105 1.61 -10.72 -16.39
N ALA A 106 1.75 -9.41 -16.16
CA ALA A 106 0.70 -8.44 -16.47
C ALA A 106 0.52 -8.20 -17.97
N ASN A 107 1.58 -8.34 -18.78
CA ASN A 107 1.56 -8.02 -20.21
C ASN A 107 1.34 -9.25 -21.10
N GLU A 108 1.71 -10.46 -20.65
CA GLU A 108 1.72 -11.66 -21.47
C GLU A 108 0.71 -12.71 -21.01
N TRP A 109 0.12 -12.56 -19.80
CA TRP A 109 -0.75 -13.55 -19.20
C TRP A 109 -2.12 -12.93 -18.85
N ASP A 110 -3.15 -13.77 -18.92
CA ASP A 110 -4.52 -13.43 -18.51
C ASP A 110 -4.59 -13.41 -16.96
N THR A 111 -4.80 -12.22 -16.40
CA THR A 111 -4.79 -12.01 -14.95
C THR A 111 -5.88 -12.77 -14.21
N ASP A 112 -7.07 -12.90 -14.82
CA ASP A 112 -8.18 -13.65 -14.21
C ASP A 112 -7.81 -15.13 -14.10
N LYS A 113 -7.16 -15.68 -15.13
CA LYS A 113 -6.67 -17.07 -15.08
C LYS A 113 -5.54 -17.27 -14.08
N LEU A 114 -4.63 -16.29 -13.94
CA LEU A 114 -3.55 -16.38 -12.95
C LEU A 114 -4.10 -16.48 -11.52
N ASP A 115 -5.14 -15.70 -11.21
CA ASP A 115 -5.83 -15.78 -9.92
C ASP A 115 -6.57 -17.10 -9.74
N ASP A 116 -7.33 -17.54 -10.74
CA ASP A 116 -8.03 -18.84 -10.74
C ASP A 116 -7.04 -20.00 -10.54
N TRP A 117 -5.85 -19.94 -11.12
CA TRP A 117 -4.78 -20.92 -10.93
C TRP A 117 -4.09 -20.84 -9.58
N GLY A 118 -4.46 -19.86 -8.73
CA GLY A 118 -4.01 -19.73 -7.35
C GLY A 118 -2.74 -18.94 -7.15
N LEU A 119 -2.31 -18.18 -8.19
CA LEU A 119 -1.26 -17.20 -8.02
C LEU A 119 -1.84 -16.04 -7.18
N ASP A 120 -1.19 -15.73 -6.05
CA ASP A 120 -1.50 -14.50 -5.33
C ASP A 120 -1.00 -13.34 -6.18
N LEU A 121 -1.89 -12.77 -6.96
CA LEU A 121 -1.59 -11.52 -7.63
C LEU A 121 -1.38 -10.46 -6.53
N PRO A 122 -0.36 -9.59 -6.65
CA PRO A 122 -0.08 -8.56 -5.64
C PRO A 122 -1.24 -7.58 -5.45
N LEU A 123 -2.30 -7.74 -6.22
CA LEU A 123 -3.53 -6.97 -6.17
C LEU A 123 -4.68 -7.80 -6.67
N ASP A 124 -5.28 -8.57 -5.81
CA ASP A 124 -6.72 -8.53 -5.72
C ASP A 124 -7.07 -7.44 -4.72
N VAL A 125 -7.26 -6.21 -5.21
CA VAL A 125 -8.18 -5.31 -4.57
C VAL A 125 -9.57 -5.87 -4.90
N SER A 126 -9.91 -7.02 -4.35
CA SER A 126 -11.27 -7.24 -3.92
C SER A 126 -11.53 -6.02 -3.07
N VAL A 127 -12.39 -5.16 -3.54
CA VAL A 127 -12.98 -4.08 -2.77
C VAL A 127 -13.65 -4.77 -1.57
N GLN A 128 -12.87 -5.13 -0.54
CA GLN A 128 -13.38 -4.99 0.80
C GLN A 128 -13.68 -3.50 0.83
N GLU A 129 -14.95 -3.18 0.98
CA GLU A 129 -15.36 -1.84 1.38
C GLU A 129 -14.48 -1.50 2.57
N LEU A 130 -13.33 -0.88 2.29
CA LEU A 130 -12.57 -0.18 3.29
C LEU A 130 -13.57 0.89 3.71
N GLU A 131 -14.09 0.79 4.92
CA GLU A 131 -14.87 1.86 5.56
C GLU A 131 -13.91 3.02 5.84
N ALA A 132 -13.36 3.57 4.78
CA ALA A 132 -12.61 4.79 4.80
C ALA A 132 -13.60 5.92 4.65
N GLU A 133 -14.11 6.35 5.75
CA GLU A 133 -14.90 7.57 5.78
C GLU A 133 -13.97 8.78 5.63
N GLU A 134 -14.26 9.62 4.63
CA GLU A 134 -13.66 10.95 4.56
C GLU A 134 -13.99 11.67 5.87
N ASP A 135 -13.00 12.25 6.52
CA ASP A 135 -13.23 13.01 7.72
C ASP A 135 -14.00 14.30 7.39
N ASP A 136 -14.89 14.71 8.29
CA ASP A 136 -15.72 15.91 8.14
C ASP A 136 -15.00 17.20 8.59
N TYR A 137 -13.65 17.21 8.57
CA TYR A 137 -12.89 18.36 9.00
C TYR A 137 -12.85 19.47 7.94
N GLU A 138 -13.39 20.63 8.29
CA GLU A 138 -13.30 21.83 7.46
C GLU A 138 -12.13 22.73 7.96
N ILE A 139 -11.18 23.03 7.08
CA ILE A 139 -10.08 23.94 7.40
C ILE A 139 -10.65 25.35 7.63
N PRO A 140 -10.40 25.98 8.79
CA PRO A 140 -10.87 27.34 9.06
C PRO A 140 -10.32 28.36 8.07
N ASN A 141 -11.08 29.44 7.83
CA ASN A 141 -10.60 30.52 6.93
C ASN A 141 -9.43 31.29 7.54
N GLU A 142 -9.39 31.39 8.88
CA GLU A 142 -8.30 32.02 9.65
C GLU A 142 -7.79 31.01 10.66
N ILE A 143 -6.49 30.75 10.60
CA ILE A 143 -5.81 29.84 11.51
C ILE A 143 -4.89 30.65 12.38
N THR A 144 -5.16 30.63 13.68
CA THR A 144 -4.31 31.27 14.69
C THR A 144 -3.51 30.18 15.39
N THR A 145 -2.20 30.35 15.48
CA THR A 145 -1.32 29.38 16.13
C THR A 145 -0.13 30.06 16.77
N ASP A 146 0.41 29.46 17.81
CA ASP A 146 1.67 29.82 18.47
C ASP A 146 2.79 28.81 18.15
N ILE A 147 2.53 27.90 17.24
CA ILE A 147 3.51 26.91 16.76
C ILE A 147 4.64 27.60 16.04
N VAL A 148 5.85 27.16 16.29
CA VAL A 148 7.07 27.67 15.64
C VAL A 148 7.89 26.52 15.06
N LEU A 149 8.78 26.85 14.12
CA LEU A 149 9.72 25.88 13.57
C LEU A 149 10.55 25.23 14.68
N GLY A 150 10.66 23.92 14.61
CA GLY A 150 11.33 23.07 15.60
C GLY A 150 10.39 22.46 16.64
N ASP A 151 9.12 22.87 16.71
CA ASP A 151 8.15 22.22 17.60
C ASP A 151 7.85 20.80 17.17
N LEU A 152 7.93 19.89 18.12
CA LEU A 152 7.62 18.49 17.96
C LEU A 152 6.36 18.14 18.73
N PHE A 153 5.40 17.54 18.05
CA PHE A 153 4.17 17.06 18.66
C PHE A 153 4.15 15.53 18.66
N GLU A 154 3.73 14.95 19.77
CA GLU A 154 3.36 13.55 19.90
C GLU A 154 1.83 13.51 19.99
N ILE A 155 1.18 12.82 19.03
CA ILE A 155 -0.27 12.75 18.89
C ILE A 155 -0.65 11.27 18.99
N GLY A 156 -0.95 10.80 20.20
CA GLY A 156 -1.03 9.36 20.46
C GLY A 156 0.26 8.65 20.07
N GLU A 157 0.19 7.73 19.10
CA GLU A 157 1.36 7.01 18.55
C GLU A 157 2.03 7.76 17.38
N HIS A 158 1.43 8.85 16.91
CA HIS A 158 1.95 9.63 15.78
C HIS A 158 2.91 10.73 16.26
N ARG A 159 3.73 11.22 15.32
CA ARG A 159 4.58 12.41 15.57
C ARG A 159 4.45 13.40 14.43
N LEU A 160 4.42 14.67 14.78
CA LEU A 160 4.42 15.79 13.85
C LEU A 160 5.56 16.73 14.23
N LEU A 161 6.46 17.03 13.30
CA LEU A 161 7.48 18.05 13.47
C LEU A 161 7.17 19.25 12.57
N CYS A 162 7.03 20.44 13.16
CA CYS A 162 7.00 21.67 12.40
C CYS A 162 8.42 22.01 11.97
N GLY A 163 8.77 21.76 10.67
CA GLY A 163 10.15 21.91 10.26
C GLY A 163 10.43 21.64 8.78
N ASP A 164 11.69 21.86 8.42
CA ASP A 164 12.20 21.68 7.07
C ASP A 164 12.59 20.21 6.81
N SER A 165 11.89 19.58 5.90
CA SER A 165 12.10 18.17 5.49
C SER A 165 13.42 17.95 4.73
N THR A 166 14.09 18.99 4.32
CA THR A 166 15.42 18.91 3.68
C THR A 166 16.57 18.90 4.70
N ASP A 167 16.28 19.20 5.97
CA ASP A 167 17.24 19.19 7.07
C ASP A 167 17.33 17.81 7.72
N SER A 168 18.48 17.15 7.55
CA SER A 168 18.74 15.81 8.10
C SER A 168 18.60 15.71 9.61
N ASP A 169 18.97 16.77 10.35
CA ASP A 169 18.90 16.76 11.81
C ASP A 169 17.45 16.84 12.29
N GLN A 170 16.61 17.59 11.56
CA GLN A 170 15.18 17.65 11.82
C GLN A 170 14.47 16.33 11.50
N VAL A 171 14.82 15.70 10.37
CA VAL A 171 14.32 14.36 10.04
C VAL A 171 14.76 13.34 11.11
N ALA A 172 16.01 13.39 11.55
CA ALA A 172 16.49 12.53 12.63
C ALA A 172 15.74 12.78 13.95
N LYS A 173 15.44 14.05 14.30
CA LYS A 173 14.62 14.43 15.46
C LYS A 173 13.19 13.86 15.35
N LEU A 174 12.55 13.96 14.17
CA LEU A 174 11.25 13.36 13.92
C LEU A 174 11.28 11.86 14.16
N MET A 175 12.22 11.18 13.52
CA MET A 175 12.31 9.71 13.53
C MET A 175 12.76 9.15 14.88
N ASN A 176 13.47 9.92 15.70
CA ASN A 176 13.91 9.52 17.05
C ASN A 176 14.61 8.14 17.10
N GLY A 177 15.40 7.83 16.08
CA GLY A 177 16.10 6.55 15.98
C GLY A 177 15.24 5.37 15.51
N GLU A 178 13.94 5.57 15.30
CA GLU A 178 13.06 4.54 14.74
C GLU A 178 13.17 4.49 13.21
N LYS A 179 12.80 3.34 12.63
CA LYS A 179 12.83 3.12 11.18
C LYS A 179 11.41 2.92 10.66
N ALA A 180 11.00 3.76 9.72
CA ALA A 180 9.73 3.58 9.03
C ALA A 180 9.77 2.33 8.14
N ASP A 181 8.62 1.67 8.02
CA ASP A 181 8.44 0.57 7.07
C ASP A 181 8.33 1.10 5.64
N MET A 182 7.75 2.30 5.50
CA MET A 182 7.52 2.95 4.21
C MET A 182 7.60 4.48 4.32
N VAL A 183 7.96 5.10 3.20
CA VAL A 183 7.76 6.54 2.97
C VAL A 183 6.58 6.71 2.03
N PHE A 184 5.64 7.56 2.41
CA PHE A 184 4.44 7.83 1.64
C PHE A 184 4.18 9.33 1.66
N THR A 185 4.52 10.06 0.59
CA THR A 185 4.64 11.50 0.66
C THR A 185 4.33 12.23 -0.65
N ASP A 186 3.88 13.47 -0.54
CA ASP A 186 3.48 14.36 -1.63
C ASP A 186 4.32 15.65 -1.59
N PRO A 187 5.57 15.63 -2.11
CA PRO A 187 6.43 16.80 -2.08
C PRO A 187 5.93 17.91 -3.02
N PRO A 188 6.35 19.17 -2.82
CA PRO A 188 6.01 20.25 -3.73
C PRO A 188 6.57 19.99 -5.13
N TYR A 189 5.78 20.29 -6.18
CA TYR A 189 6.14 19.97 -7.57
C TYR A 189 7.01 21.02 -8.25
N GLY A 190 7.20 22.18 -7.62
CA GLY A 190 7.95 23.30 -8.20
C GLY A 190 7.22 24.00 -9.35
N MET A 191 5.89 23.94 -9.35
CA MET A 191 5.06 24.53 -10.42
C MET A 191 4.75 26.00 -10.20
N ASN A 192 5.13 26.58 -9.05
CA ASN A 192 4.78 27.94 -8.64
C ASN A 192 3.28 28.24 -8.85
N LEU A 193 2.44 27.33 -8.32
CA LEU A 193 0.99 27.39 -8.52
C LEU A 193 0.45 28.71 -7.93
N ASP A 194 -0.08 29.58 -8.81
CA ASP A 194 -0.86 30.73 -8.36
C ASP A 194 -2.16 30.23 -7.71
N ALA A 195 -2.16 30.17 -6.39
CA ALA A 195 -3.30 29.74 -5.60
C ALA A 195 -4.42 30.80 -5.50
N ASP A 196 -4.30 31.92 -6.24
CA ASP A 196 -5.32 32.97 -6.32
C ASP A 196 -6.43 32.62 -7.34
N PHE A 197 -7.37 31.79 -6.94
CA PHE A 197 -8.56 31.47 -7.74
C PHE A 197 -9.64 32.55 -7.68
N SER A 198 -9.43 33.65 -6.96
CA SER A 198 -10.40 34.76 -6.87
C SER A 198 -10.66 35.45 -8.20
N LYS A 199 -9.71 35.33 -9.14
CA LYS A 199 -9.79 35.90 -10.51
C LYS A 199 -10.46 34.98 -11.53
N MET A 200 -10.75 33.72 -11.17
CA MET A 200 -11.35 32.72 -12.07
C MET A 200 -12.90 32.70 -11.99
N GLY A 201 -13.54 33.83 -11.88
CA GLY A 201 -15.01 33.96 -11.90
C GLY A 201 -15.51 34.31 -13.30
N SER A 202 -16.70 33.83 -13.69
CA SER A 202 -17.49 34.32 -14.82
C SER A 202 -18.89 34.73 -14.32
N ASP A 203 -19.70 35.35 -15.18
CA ASP A 203 -21.06 35.80 -14.81
C ASP A 203 -21.95 34.68 -14.25
N THR A 204 -21.59 33.42 -14.46
CA THR A 204 -22.31 32.21 -13.99
C THR A 204 -21.57 31.45 -12.90
N ILE A 205 -20.31 31.80 -12.60
CA ILE A 205 -19.43 31.06 -11.68
C ILE A 205 -18.93 31.99 -10.59
N LYS A 206 -19.23 31.70 -9.32
CA LYS A 206 -18.69 32.49 -8.19
C LYS A 206 -17.16 32.40 -8.18
N PRO A 207 -16.48 33.55 -7.93
CA PRO A 207 -15.02 33.55 -7.78
C PRO A 207 -14.54 32.54 -6.74
N GLY A 208 -13.45 31.86 -7.05
CA GLY A 208 -12.76 31.01 -6.08
C GLY A 208 -12.21 31.82 -4.89
N ARG A 209 -11.68 31.15 -3.89
CA ARG A 209 -10.98 31.81 -2.78
C ARG A 209 -9.50 32.02 -3.15
N LYS A 210 -8.91 33.04 -2.55
CA LYS A 210 -7.46 33.18 -2.54
C LYS A 210 -6.92 32.28 -1.42
N HIS A 211 -6.00 31.40 -1.76
CA HIS A 211 -5.21 30.63 -0.80
C HIS A 211 -3.79 31.21 -0.77
N ASP A 212 -3.11 31.06 0.35
CA ASP A 212 -1.68 31.39 0.42
C ASP A 212 -0.91 30.44 -0.54
N ASN A 213 0.14 30.91 -1.16
CA ASN A 213 0.98 30.09 -2.03
C ASN A 213 1.65 29.00 -1.20
N ILE A 214 1.85 27.82 -1.81
CA ILE A 214 2.58 26.74 -1.17
C ILE A 214 4.03 27.20 -0.99
N GLU A 215 4.54 27.14 0.23
CA GLU A 215 5.93 27.49 0.52
C GLU A 215 6.88 26.56 -0.25
N ASN A 216 7.92 27.12 -0.87
CA ASN A 216 8.92 26.41 -1.68
C ASN A 216 8.42 25.73 -2.97
N ASP A 217 7.20 26.01 -3.45
CA ASP A 217 6.74 25.52 -4.77
C ASP A 217 7.30 26.33 -5.95
N ASP A 218 8.16 27.33 -5.69
CA ASP A 218 8.88 28.14 -6.69
C ASP A 218 10.18 27.49 -7.18
N LYS A 219 10.60 26.38 -6.56
CA LYS A 219 11.81 25.63 -6.91
C LYS A 219 11.49 24.17 -7.16
N GLN A 220 12.13 23.59 -8.16
CA GLN A 220 12.03 22.17 -8.42
C GLN A 220 12.59 21.39 -7.23
N PHE A 221 11.75 20.51 -6.67
CA PHE A 221 12.15 19.65 -5.55
C PHE A 221 13.07 18.53 -6.03
N ASP A 222 14.12 18.25 -5.26
CA ASP A 222 15.00 17.10 -5.48
C ASP A 222 14.66 15.97 -4.52
N PRO A 223 13.94 14.94 -4.98
CA PRO A 223 13.53 13.82 -4.12
C PRO A 223 14.68 12.89 -3.73
N SER A 224 15.88 13.05 -4.30
CA SER A 224 17.03 12.19 -3.97
C SER A 224 17.37 12.21 -2.47
N ILE A 225 17.03 13.29 -1.79
CA ILE A 225 17.19 13.44 -0.34
C ILE A 225 16.33 12.43 0.44
N ILE A 226 15.10 12.15 -0.02
CA ILE A 226 14.21 11.14 0.57
C ILE A 226 14.86 9.76 0.46
N PHE A 227 15.38 9.41 -0.71
CA PHE A 227 16.07 8.13 -0.93
C PHE A 227 17.36 8.02 -0.09
N THR A 228 17.98 9.14 0.23
CA THR A 228 19.17 9.18 1.09
C THR A 228 18.80 8.92 2.55
N PHE A 229 17.79 9.63 3.08
CA PHE A 229 17.35 9.48 4.47
C PHE A 229 16.72 8.13 4.76
N PHE A 230 15.96 7.61 3.79
CA PHE A 230 15.22 6.35 3.91
C PHE A 230 15.77 5.27 2.99
N ASN A 231 17.09 5.20 2.80
CA ASN A 231 17.75 4.22 1.95
C ASN A 231 17.42 2.76 2.33
N TYR A 232 17.09 2.54 3.59
CA TYR A 232 16.72 1.24 4.16
C TYR A 232 15.26 0.85 3.91
N CYS A 233 14.39 1.79 3.47
CA CYS A 233 13.01 1.49 3.11
C CYS A 233 12.94 0.88 1.71
N ASP A 234 12.24 -0.24 1.59
CA ASP A 234 11.92 -0.83 0.29
C ASP A 234 10.75 -0.09 -0.36
N ASP A 235 9.80 0.39 0.43
CA ASP A 235 8.65 1.14 -0.03
C ASP A 235 8.85 2.66 0.14
N ILE A 236 9.11 3.34 -0.98
CA ILE A 236 9.08 4.81 -1.07
C ILE A 236 8.09 5.16 -2.17
N ILE A 237 6.98 5.79 -1.76
CA ILE A 237 5.87 6.17 -2.63
C ILE A 237 5.81 7.69 -2.72
N LEU A 238 5.92 8.21 -3.94
CA LEU A 238 5.98 9.64 -4.23
C LEU A 238 4.85 10.04 -5.18
N PHE A 239 4.05 11.02 -4.80
CA PHE A 239 3.01 11.62 -5.65
C PHE A 239 3.58 12.68 -6.58
N GLY A 240 2.93 12.91 -7.73
CA GLY A 240 3.35 13.88 -8.71
C GLY A 240 4.75 13.62 -9.27
N ALA A 241 5.17 12.38 -9.27
CA ALA A 241 6.56 12.00 -9.52
C ALA A 241 7.06 12.29 -10.93
N ASP A 242 6.17 12.52 -11.89
CA ASP A 242 6.52 12.96 -13.25
C ASP A 242 7.16 14.37 -13.28
N TYR A 243 6.76 15.27 -12.38
CA TYR A 243 7.30 16.62 -12.30
C TYR A 243 8.78 16.68 -11.93
N TYR A 244 9.27 15.70 -11.16
CA TYR A 244 10.66 15.64 -10.70
C TYR A 244 11.33 14.30 -11.02
N SER A 245 10.83 13.60 -12.04
CA SER A 245 11.27 12.24 -12.38
C SER A 245 12.78 12.14 -12.70
N ASP A 246 13.40 13.22 -13.16
CA ASP A 246 14.83 13.22 -13.50
C ASP A 246 15.74 13.10 -12.28
N TYR A 247 15.23 13.44 -11.10
CA TYR A 247 15.96 13.35 -9.83
C TYR A 247 15.65 12.07 -9.04
N ILE A 248 14.73 11.21 -9.53
CA ILE A 248 14.43 9.93 -8.88
C ILE A 248 15.54 8.94 -9.20
N PRO A 249 16.28 8.44 -8.18
CA PRO A 249 17.31 7.42 -8.39
C PRO A 249 16.69 6.13 -8.91
N ASN A 250 17.33 5.52 -9.93
CA ASN A 250 16.92 4.21 -10.46
C ASN A 250 15.44 4.13 -10.86
N LYS A 251 14.86 5.22 -11.39
CA LYS A 251 13.42 5.33 -11.70
C LYS A 251 12.88 4.21 -12.59
N ASN A 252 13.75 3.50 -13.33
CA ASN A 252 13.38 2.38 -14.19
C ASN A 252 13.31 1.03 -13.43
N GLU A 253 13.83 0.97 -12.21
CA GLU A 253 13.77 -0.22 -11.36
C GLU A 253 12.50 -0.27 -10.51
N GLY A 254 11.85 0.86 -10.30
CA GLY A 254 10.57 0.99 -9.62
C GLY A 254 9.35 0.80 -10.52
N SER A 255 8.19 1.18 -10.03
CA SER A 255 6.93 1.15 -10.77
C SER A 255 6.24 2.50 -10.77
N TRP A 256 5.52 2.77 -11.85
CA TRP A 256 4.68 3.94 -12.03
C TRP A 256 3.22 3.53 -11.95
N LEU A 257 2.46 4.19 -11.09
CA LEU A 257 1.04 4.03 -10.91
C LEU A 257 0.35 5.32 -11.36
N ILE A 258 -0.92 5.23 -11.72
CA ILE A 258 -1.73 6.39 -12.11
C ILE A 258 -2.92 6.46 -11.17
N TRP A 259 -3.12 7.59 -10.52
CA TRP A 259 -4.37 7.91 -9.90
C TRP A 259 -5.27 8.64 -10.90
N ASP A 260 -6.31 7.94 -11.37
CA ASP A 260 -7.37 8.51 -12.19
C ASP A 260 -8.38 9.22 -11.29
N LYS A 261 -8.39 10.55 -11.40
CA LYS A 261 -9.24 11.44 -10.57
C LYS A 261 -10.67 11.57 -11.11
N ARG A 262 -10.90 11.12 -12.32
CA ARG A 262 -12.11 11.43 -13.09
C ARG A 262 -12.90 10.24 -13.55
N VAL A 263 -12.78 9.12 -13.01
CA VAL A 263 -13.50 7.85 -13.20
C VAL A 263 -14.46 7.73 -14.42
N GLU A 264 -15.03 8.85 -14.92
CA GLU A 264 -15.92 8.93 -16.09
C GLU A 264 -15.44 9.97 -17.12
N ASP A 265 -15.52 9.63 -18.42
CA ASP A 265 -15.10 10.46 -19.57
C ASP A 265 -15.72 11.86 -19.62
N LYS A 266 -16.93 12.02 -19.01
CA LYS A 266 -17.62 13.33 -18.96
C LYS A 266 -16.79 14.41 -18.24
N TYR A 267 -15.86 13.99 -17.38
CA TYR A 267 -15.02 14.90 -16.60
C TYR A 267 -13.71 15.29 -17.33
N ASP A 268 -13.39 14.70 -18.48
CA ASP A 268 -12.16 15.00 -19.23
C ASP A 268 -12.08 16.44 -19.75
N LYS A 269 -13.23 17.10 -19.87
CA LYS A 269 -13.34 18.48 -20.32
C LYS A 269 -13.24 19.51 -19.20
N ILE A 270 -13.08 19.09 -17.95
CA ILE A 270 -12.96 19.97 -16.79
C ILE A 270 -11.52 20.47 -16.68
N ILE A 271 -11.35 21.75 -16.29
CA ILE A 271 -10.03 22.34 -16.04
C ILE A 271 -9.32 21.61 -14.91
N GLY A 272 -8.02 21.34 -15.09
CA GLY A 272 -7.16 20.63 -14.14
C GLY A 272 -6.73 19.25 -14.66
N SER A 273 -5.77 18.64 -14.00
CA SER A 273 -5.26 17.32 -14.39
C SER A 273 -6.28 16.23 -14.14
N SER A 274 -6.53 15.36 -15.13
CA SER A 274 -7.42 14.20 -15.02
C SER A 274 -6.82 13.06 -14.21
N PHE A 275 -5.50 13.03 -14.10
CA PHE A 275 -4.79 12.00 -13.35
C PHE A 275 -3.60 12.60 -12.61
N GLU A 276 -3.00 11.82 -11.76
CA GLU A 276 -1.75 12.08 -11.08
C GLU A 276 -0.87 10.85 -11.13
N THR A 277 0.42 11.03 -11.36
CA THR A 277 1.37 9.93 -11.38
C THR A 277 1.89 9.65 -9.97
N ILE A 278 2.12 8.39 -9.67
CA ILE A 278 2.68 7.94 -8.41
C ILE A 278 3.87 7.04 -8.72
N PHE A 279 5.01 7.32 -8.13
CA PHE A 279 6.18 6.45 -8.23
C PHE A 279 6.28 5.57 -7.00
N SER A 280 6.58 4.28 -7.18
CA SER A 280 6.98 3.35 -6.13
C SER A 280 8.41 2.86 -6.38
N LYS A 281 9.29 2.98 -5.36
CA LYS A 281 10.65 2.43 -5.42
C LYS A 281 10.63 0.92 -5.62
N ARG A 282 9.76 0.21 -4.89
CA ARG A 282 9.54 -1.23 -5.10
C ARG A 282 8.81 -1.48 -6.39
N LYS A 283 9.27 -2.50 -7.13
CA LYS A 283 8.58 -2.93 -8.33
C LYS A 283 7.25 -3.61 -7.97
N VAL A 284 6.15 -3.03 -8.43
CA VAL A 284 4.79 -3.52 -8.25
C VAL A 284 4.06 -3.51 -9.60
N LYS A 285 2.93 -4.20 -9.70
CA LYS A 285 2.09 -4.15 -10.90
C LYS A 285 1.74 -2.71 -11.24
N ARG A 286 1.95 -2.32 -12.49
CA ARG A 286 1.46 -1.03 -13.03
C ARG A 286 -0.04 -1.08 -13.11
N GLU A 287 -0.70 -0.08 -12.55
CA GLU A 287 -2.16 -0.02 -12.54
C GLU A 287 -2.68 1.41 -12.49
N ILE A 288 -3.96 1.52 -12.81
CA ILE A 288 -4.72 2.75 -12.67
C ILE A 288 -5.61 2.60 -11.44
N ILE A 289 -5.37 3.44 -10.44
CA ILE A 289 -6.19 3.55 -9.23
C ILE A 289 -7.30 4.54 -9.55
N ARG A 290 -8.55 4.05 -9.59
CA ARG A 290 -9.71 4.90 -9.88
C ARG A 290 -10.35 5.32 -8.57
N TYR A 291 -10.21 6.59 -8.25
CA TYR A 291 -10.87 7.21 -7.12
C TYR A 291 -11.31 8.62 -7.50
N GLU A 292 -12.60 8.85 -7.52
CA GLU A 292 -13.17 10.12 -7.96
C GLU A 292 -12.74 11.25 -7.02
N TYR A 293 -12.04 12.23 -7.56
CA TYR A 293 -11.67 13.44 -6.85
C TYR A 293 -11.77 14.65 -7.77
N VAL A 294 -12.97 15.16 -7.93
CA VAL A 294 -13.23 16.34 -8.75
C VAL A 294 -13.25 17.56 -7.84
N SER A 295 -12.07 18.01 -7.42
CA SER A 295 -11.92 19.19 -6.54
C SER A 295 -12.64 20.45 -7.06
N TRP A 296 -12.80 20.55 -8.37
CA TRP A 296 -13.43 21.68 -9.02
C TRP A 296 -14.92 21.49 -9.24
N ALA A 297 -15.40 20.32 -9.62
CA ALA A 297 -16.82 20.02 -9.76
C ALA A 297 -17.55 20.04 -8.40
N ASN A 298 -16.87 19.64 -7.33
CA ASN A 298 -17.38 19.75 -5.95
C ASN A 298 -17.48 21.20 -5.47
N ARG A 299 -16.82 22.17 -6.15
CA ARG A 299 -17.03 23.62 -5.90
C ARG A 299 -18.31 24.15 -6.52
N MET A 300 -18.81 23.49 -7.58
CA MET A 300 -20.01 23.92 -8.29
C MET A 300 -21.24 23.12 -7.94
N ALA A 301 -21.10 21.84 -7.66
CA ALA A 301 -22.19 21.06 -7.12
C ALA A 301 -22.30 21.34 -5.62
N ASP A 302 -23.45 21.85 -5.18
CA ASP A 302 -23.78 21.90 -3.78
C ASP A 302 -23.51 20.53 -3.15
N LYS A 303 -22.45 20.47 -2.30
CA LYS A 303 -22.23 19.43 -1.30
C LYS A 303 -22.49 17.99 -1.76
N VAL A 304 -21.53 17.33 -2.34
CA VAL A 304 -21.44 15.87 -2.15
C VAL A 304 -21.05 15.66 -0.68
N ASN A 305 -21.98 15.19 0.12
CA ASN A 305 -21.87 14.98 1.58
C ASN A 305 -21.56 16.20 2.46
N GLY A 306 -21.76 17.43 1.95
CA GLY A 306 -21.61 18.62 2.81
C GLY A 306 -20.21 19.16 3.02
N ILE A 307 -19.18 18.49 2.53
CA ILE A 307 -17.76 18.77 2.80
C ILE A 307 -17.18 19.58 1.64
N LYS A 308 -16.48 20.68 1.94
CA LYS A 308 -15.69 21.46 0.98
C LYS A 308 -14.24 21.04 1.09
N PRO A 309 -13.71 20.16 0.19
CA PRO A 309 -12.30 19.77 0.24
C PRO A 309 -11.39 20.97 -0.02
N HIS A 310 -10.28 21.02 0.71
CA HIS A 310 -9.20 21.96 0.42
C HIS A 310 -8.55 21.58 -0.92
N PRO A 311 -8.11 22.56 -1.76
CA PRO A 311 -7.59 22.27 -3.12
C PRO A 311 -6.37 21.34 -3.15
N THR A 312 -5.61 21.27 -2.07
CA THR A 312 -4.39 20.45 -1.96
C THR A 312 -4.54 19.20 -1.10
N MET A 313 -5.75 18.96 -0.55
CA MET A 313 -6.00 17.81 0.32
C MET A 313 -6.18 16.55 -0.51
N LYS A 314 -5.40 15.51 -0.24
CA LYS A 314 -5.62 14.19 -0.86
C LYS A 314 -6.84 13.50 -0.21
N PRO A 315 -7.69 12.82 -0.98
CA PRO A 315 -8.83 12.07 -0.44
C PRO A 315 -8.34 10.92 0.45
N ILE A 316 -8.93 10.78 1.62
CA ILE A 316 -8.54 9.73 2.58
C ILE A 316 -8.81 8.35 2.01
N GLY A 317 -9.94 8.14 1.35
CA GLY A 317 -10.26 6.86 0.73
C GLY A 317 -9.22 6.41 -0.30
N MET A 318 -8.72 7.33 -1.14
CA MET A 318 -7.64 7.01 -2.09
C MET A 318 -6.32 6.67 -1.36
N LEU A 319 -5.97 7.43 -0.30
CA LEU A 319 -4.79 7.13 0.51
C LEU A 319 -4.90 5.78 1.19
N ASN A 320 -6.08 5.42 1.71
CA ASN A 320 -6.32 4.10 2.31
C ASN A 320 -6.10 2.96 1.32
N ILE A 321 -6.59 3.09 0.07
CA ILE A 321 -6.35 2.10 -0.99
C ILE A 321 -4.85 1.89 -1.22
N LEU A 322 -4.08 2.98 -1.30
CA LEU A 322 -2.63 2.90 -1.50
C LEU A 322 -1.92 2.33 -0.27
N LEU A 323 -2.25 2.81 0.93
CA LEU A 323 -1.64 2.33 2.16
C LEU A 323 -1.91 0.84 2.37
N ASP A 324 -3.13 0.35 2.09
CA ASP A 324 -3.43 -1.07 2.19
C ASP A 324 -2.62 -1.91 1.18
N LYS A 325 -2.41 -1.37 -0.02
CA LYS A 325 -1.56 -2.01 -1.03
C LYS A 325 -0.14 -2.25 -0.54
N PHE A 326 0.49 -1.28 0.10
CA PHE A 326 1.90 -1.34 0.50
C PHE A 326 2.13 -1.94 1.90
N LYS A 327 1.10 -2.10 2.71
CA LYS A 327 1.07 -2.87 3.99
C LYS A 327 2.12 -2.49 5.06
N GLY A 328 2.76 -1.32 4.96
CA GLY A 328 3.64 -0.82 6.02
C GLY A 328 2.85 -0.36 7.24
N ASN A 329 3.26 -0.71 8.45
CA ASN A 329 2.60 -0.30 9.69
C ASN A 329 3.12 1.02 10.24
N PHE A 330 4.33 1.39 9.89
CA PHE A 330 4.94 2.65 10.27
C PHE A 330 5.28 3.48 9.03
N ILE A 331 4.55 4.58 8.84
CA ILE A 331 4.63 5.47 7.70
C ILE A 331 5.46 6.71 8.06
N ALA A 332 6.36 7.14 7.18
CA ALA A 332 6.98 8.44 7.22
C ALA A 332 6.42 9.31 6.08
N ASP A 333 5.96 10.52 6.42
CA ASP A 333 5.52 11.53 5.45
C ASP A 333 6.21 12.86 5.72
N LEU A 334 7.12 13.26 4.84
CA LEU A 334 7.91 14.48 5.02
C LEU A 334 7.20 15.77 4.55
N PHE A 335 5.99 15.65 3.98
CA PHE A 335 5.21 16.76 3.45
C PHE A 335 3.72 16.55 3.76
N LEU A 336 3.37 16.57 5.05
CA LEU A 336 2.03 16.24 5.53
C LEU A 336 0.91 17.14 5.00
N GLY A 337 1.22 18.41 4.67
CA GLY A 337 0.22 19.38 4.28
C GLY A 337 -0.90 19.49 5.33
N SER A 338 -2.12 19.19 4.94
CA SER A 338 -3.27 19.16 5.85
C SER A 338 -3.41 17.90 6.71
N GLY A 339 -2.47 16.96 6.63
CA GLY A 339 -2.42 15.75 7.47
C GLY A 339 -3.24 14.56 6.98
N SER A 340 -3.64 14.52 5.70
CA SER A 340 -4.46 13.41 5.19
C SER A 340 -3.78 12.04 5.37
N THR A 341 -2.46 11.95 5.18
CA THR A 341 -1.69 10.71 5.42
C THR A 341 -1.75 10.28 6.88
N MET A 342 -1.67 11.21 7.84
CA MET A 342 -1.74 10.90 9.26
C MET A 342 -3.15 10.43 9.66
N VAL A 343 -4.19 11.06 9.14
CA VAL A 343 -5.60 10.65 9.34
C VAL A 343 -5.84 9.25 8.78
N ALA A 344 -5.44 9.00 7.53
CA ALA A 344 -5.56 7.68 6.90
C ALA A 344 -4.80 6.60 7.71
N SER A 345 -3.58 6.92 8.15
CA SER A 345 -2.78 6.01 8.97
C SER A 345 -3.49 5.69 10.29
N HIS A 346 -4.06 6.70 10.97
CA HIS A 346 -4.79 6.50 12.22
C HIS A 346 -6.01 5.60 12.05
N GLN A 347 -6.83 5.84 11.02
CA GLN A 347 -8.00 5.01 10.70
C GLN A 347 -7.62 3.56 10.42
N LEU A 348 -6.49 3.34 9.77
CA LEU A 348 -5.92 2.02 9.49
C LEU A 348 -5.16 1.41 10.68
N LYS A 349 -5.15 2.06 11.85
CA LYS A 349 -4.39 1.64 13.04
C LYS A 349 -2.89 1.46 12.76
N ARG A 350 -2.33 2.39 11.98
CA ARG A 350 -0.92 2.45 11.63
C ARG A 350 -0.28 3.70 12.23
N LYS A 351 1.02 3.67 12.49
CA LYS A 351 1.78 4.80 13.01
C LYS A 351 2.26 5.71 11.87
N CYS A 352 2.14 7.02 12.03
CA CYS A 352 2.64 8.01 11.09
C CYS A 352 3.53 9.03 11.78
N TYR A 353 4.77 9.19 11.30
CA TYR A 353 5.64 10.28 11.66
C TYR A 353 5.76 11.22 10.46
N GLY A 354 5.43 12.48 10.66
CA GLY A 354 5.39 13.43 9.55
C GLY A 354 5.94 14.81 9.86
N MET A 355 6.28 15.51 8.80
CA MET A 355 6.76 16.88 8.83
C MET A 355 5.83 17.81 8.06
N GLU A 356 5.75 19.03 8.55
CA GLU A 356 5.07 20.13 7.87
C GLU A 356 5.82 21.42 8.16
N LEU A 357 6.06 22.21 7.11
CA LEU A 357 6.86 23.44 7.24
C LEU A 357 6.02 24.61 7.79
N ASP A 358 4.75 24.71 7.35
CA ASP A 358 3.87 25.80 7.75
C ASP A 358 3.26 25.55 9.15
N PRO A 359 3.55 26.42 10.16
CA PRO A 359 2.95 26.32 11.48
C PRO A 359 1.41 26.28 11.48
N LYS A 360 0.76 26.96 10.53
CA LYS A 360 -0.70 26.95 10.40
C LYS A 360 -1.21 25.56 10.01
N TYR A 361 -0.54 24.88 9.08
CA TYR A 361 -0.92 23.53 8.71
C TYR A 361 -0.60 22.52 9.82
N CYS A 362 0.47 22.74 10.59
CA CYS A 362 0.69 21.97 11.81
C CYS A 362 -0.49 22.09 12.79
N GLN A 363 -1.05 23.30 12.97
CA GLN A 363 -2.24 23.51 13.78
C GLN A 363 -3.46 22.77 13.21
N VAL A 364 -3.66 22.85 11.89
CA VAL A 364 -4.73 22.11 11.18
C VAL A 364 -4.64 20.60 11.46
N ILE A 365 -3.43 20.04 11.37
CA ILE A 365 -3.22 18.61 11.63
C ILE A 365 -3.63 18.24 13.06
N ILE A 366 -3.19 19.03 14.03
CA ILE A 366 -3.50 18.82 15.46
C ILE A 366 -5.01 18.87 15.70
N ASP A 367 -5.68 19.90 15.18
CA ASP A 367 -7.12 20.10 15.37
C ASP A 367 -7.93 19.01 14.66
N ARG A 368 -7.47 18.59 13.47
CA ARG A 368 -8.07 17.52 12.69
C ARG A 368 -7.97 16.17 13.40
N MET A 369 -6.80 15.84 13.95
CA MET A 369 -6.58 14.61 14.70
C MET A 369 -7.37 14.60 16.01
N LYS A 370 -7.46 15.72 16.73
CA LYS A 370 -8.32 15.87 17.92
C LYS A 370 -9.80 15.67 17.61
N LYS A 371 -10.26 16.16 16.46
CA LYS A 371 -11.64 15.99 16.02
C LYS A 371 -11.92 14.55 15.64
N LEU A 372 -10.99 13.91 14.95
CA LEU A 372 -11.09 12.52 14.51
C LEU A 372 -11.15 11.55 15.71
N ASP A 373 -10.27 11.74 16.68
CA ASP A 373 -10.22 10.95 17.91
C ASP A 373 -9.94 11.82 19.12
N PRO A 374 -11.00 12.26 19.85
CA PRO A 374 -10.87 13.10 21.04
C PRO A 374 -10.11 12.45 22.20
N SER A 375 -9.86 11.14 22.15
CA SER A 375 -9.12 10.42 23.20
C SER A 375 -7.60 10.55 23.08
N LEU A 376 -7.11 11.09 21.96
CA LEU A 376 -5.66 11.24 21.71
C LEU A 376 -5.03 12.21 22.71
N GLU A 377 -4.03 11.72 23.45
CA GLU A 377 -3.14 12.58 24.21
C GLU A 377 -2.20 13.30 23.24
N ILE A 378 -2.09 14.61 23.38
CA ILE A 378 -1.18 15.41 22.55
C ILE A 378 -0.15 16.10 23.45
N LYS A 379 1.12 15.93 23.10
CA LYS A 379 2.24 16.59 23.73
C LYS A 379 2.94 17.51 22.75
N ARG A 380 3.40 18.68 23.21
CA ARG A 380 4.30 19.58 22.49
C ARG A 380 5.64 19.61 23.19
N ASN A 381 6.70 19.20 22.52
CA ASN A 381 8.06 19.13 23.07
C ASN A 381 8.14 18.34 24.39
N GLY A 382 7.33 17.27 24.51
CA GLY A 382 7.26 16.40 25.70
C GLY A 382 6.27 16.87 26.78
N GLU A 383 5.66 18.04 26.67
CA GLU A 383 4.66 18.57 27.63
C GLU A 383 3.24 18.36 27.09
N ILE A 384 2.33 17.87 27.96
CA ILE A 384 0.93 17.65 27.59
C ILE A 384 0.24 18.96 27.26
N LEU A 385 -0.34 19.08 26.07
CA LEU A 385 -1.22 20.17 25.69
C LEU A 385 -2.56 20.05 26.44
N LYS A 386 -2.91 21.08 27.21
CA LYS A 386 -4.15 21.13 27.99
C LYS A 386 -5.36 21.52 27.14
#